data_100390d88a5b325482a0bef74efe56e8
#
_entry.id   100390d88a5b325482a0bef74efe56e8
#
_cell.length_a   1.000
_cell.length_b   1.000
_cell.length_c   1.000
_cell.angle_alpha   90.00
_cell.angle_beta   90.00
_cell.angle_gamma   90.00
#
_symmetry.space_group_name_H-M   'P 1'
#
loop_
_entity.id
_entity.type
_entity.pdbx_description
1 polymer ?
#
loop_
_entity_poly.entity_id
_entity_poly.type
_entity_poly.pdbx_seq_one_letter_code
_entity_poly.pdbx_strand_id
1 'polypeptide(L)'
;MIASSVCFRQMISSIQVEHPVWYFFCIIIFTVVIRSILCIFRAWAIVNGELDNEDQGIKWKGEKYWPMFRSSFNSNKRDVTIDDYWLPSVVGFFELIVYPILMSQGKWLFIGAWIGVKTASSWGGWQRYRTAYNRFLLGNILSLGFSMVIIWLLL
;
A
#
# COMPACT_ATOMS: atom_id res chain seq x y z
N MET A 1 2.80 -23.52 -26.57
CA MET A 1 2.69 -23.73 -25.11
C MET A 1 4.05 -23.96 -24.42
N ILE A 2 5.06 -24.51 -25.07
CA ILE A 2 6.41 -24.79 -24.47
C ILE A 2 7.26 -23.51 -24.29
N ALA A 3 7.12 -22.52 -25.17
CA ALA A 3 7.90 -21.28 -25.10
C ALA A 3 7.61 -20.40 -23.86
N SER A 4 6.37 -20.44 -23.34
CA SER A 4 5.98 -19.68 -22.16
C SER A 4 6.59 -20.21 -20.85
N SER A 5 6.76 -21.53 -20.74
CA SER A 5 7.35 -22.15 -19.55
C SER A 5 8.86 -21.95 -19.45
N VAL A 6 9.56 -21.86 -20.58
CA VAL A 6 11.00 -21.56 -20.62
C VAL A 6 11.26 -20.11 -20.25
N CYS A 7 10.44 -19.18 -20.76
CA CYS A 7 10.54 -17.76 -20.42
C CYS A 7 10.28 -17.51 -18.93
N PHE A 8 9.30 -18.19 -18.33
CA PHE A 8 8.99 -18.08 -16.91
C PHE A 8 10.08 -18.66 -16.02
N ARG A 9 10.68 -19.80 -16.39
CA ARG A 9 11.84 -20.36 -15.66
C ARG A 9 13.07 -19.47 -15.76
N GLN A 10 13.38 -18.89 -16.92
CA GLN A 10 14.46 -17.93 -17.08
C GLN A 10 14.23 -16.65 -16.27
N MET A 11 12.98 -16.18 -16.17
CA MET A 11 12.62 -15.02 -15.35
C MET A 11 12.84 -15.28 -13.85
N ILE A 12 12.52 -16.48 -13.36
CA ILE A 12 12.76 -16.85 -11.95
C ILE A 12 14.25 -17.08 -11.68
N SER A 13 15.00 -17.68 -12.58
CA SER A 13 16.44 -17.93 -12.41
C SER A 13 17.29 -16.67 -12.47
N SER A 14 16.78 -15.58 -13.04
CA SER A 14 17.48 -14.27 -13.07
C SER A 14 17.26 -13.44 -11.79
N ILE A 15 16.37 -13.90 -10.89
CA ILE A 15 16.15 -13.25 -9.59
C ILE A 15 17.18 -13.82 -8.60
N GLN A 16 18.44 -13.34 -8.70
CA GLN A 16 19.41 -13.60 -7.65
C GLN A 16 19.16 -12.61 -6.51
N VAL A 17 18.28 -12.97 -5.59
CA VAL A 17 18.23 -12.32 -4.29
C VAL A 17 19.37 -12.90 -3.47
N GLU A 18 20.45 -12.15 -3.27
CA GLU A 18 21.62 -12.63 -2.53
C GLU A 18 21.27 -13.08 -1.11
N HIS A 19 20.27 -12.43 -0.52
CA HIS A 19 19.83 -12.68 0.85
C HIS A 19 18.30 -12.77 0.96
N PRO A 20 17.64 -13.89 0.60
CA PRO A 20 16.17 -13.97 0.57
C PRO A 20 15.51 -13.73 1.93
N VAL A 21 16.16 -14.13 3.03
CA VAL A 21 15.64 -13.90 4.38
C VAL A 21 15.58 -12.40 4.71
N TRP A 22 16.63 -11.65 4.38
CA TRP A 22 16.67 -10.21 4.57
C TRP A 22 15.67 -9.48 3.67
N TYR A 23 15.45 -9.99 2.47
CA TYR A 23 14.44 -9.47 1.55
C TYR A 23 13.04 -9.51 2.18
N PHE A 24 12.61 -10.68 2.67
CA PHE A 24 11.31 -10.80 3.33
C PHE A 24 11.21 -9.98 4.62
N PHE A 25 12.29 -9.89 5.39
CA PHE A 25 12.32 -9.07 6.60
C PHE A 25 12.13 -7.58 6.29
N CYS A 26 12.81 -7.06 5.27
CA CYS A 26 12.62 -5.68 4.79
C CYS A 26 11.18 -5.43 4.31
N ILE A 27 10.58 -6.37 3.57
CA ILE A 27 9.19 -6.24 3.11
C ILE A 27 8.24 -6.11 4.29
N ILE A 28 8.38 -6.95 5.32
CA ILE A 28 7.53 -6.89 6.51
C ILE A 28 7.69 -5.54 7.22
N ILE A 29 8.93 -5.10 7.46
CA ILE A 29 9.20 -3.81 8.10
C ILE A 29 8.58 -2.67 7.29
N PHE A 30 8.83 -2.61 5.99
CA PHE A 30 8.32 -1.53 5.15
C PHE A 30 6.80 -1.54 5.03
N THR A 31 6.17 -2.71 5.02
CA THR A 31 4.71 -2.81 5.10
C THR A 31 4.17 -2.15 6.37
N VAL A 32 4.78 -2.44 7.53
CA VAL A 32 4.39 -1.84 8.81
C VAL A 32 4.65 -0.33 8.82
N VAL A 33 5.78 0.11 8.27
CA VAL A 33 6.13 1.55 8.17
C VAL A 33 5.13 2.29 7.28
N ILE A 34 4.83 1.78 6.08
CA ILE A 34 3.83 2.39 5.18
C ILE A 34 2.47 2.49 5.89
N ARG A 35 2.03 1.40 6.52
CA ARG A 35 0.76 1.40 7.26
C ARG A 35 0.75 2.44 8.37
N SER A 36 1.85 2.55 9.13
CA SER A 36 1.99 3.55 10.18
C SER A 36 1.89 4.98 9.64
N ILE A 37 2.60 5.27 8.55
CA ILE A 37 2.57 6.58 7.88
C ILE A 37 1.14 6.90 7.42
N LEU A 38 0.46 5.97 6.74
CA LEU A 38 -0.91 6.17 6.27
C LEU A 38 -1.91 6.38 7.42
N CYS A 39 -1.73 5.68 8.56
CA CYS A 39 -2.53 5.90 9.77
C CYS A 39 -2.29 7.28 10.39
N ILE A 40 -1.04 7.76 10.40
CA ILE A 40 -0.68 9.11 10.87
C ILE A 40 -1.40 10.17 10.02
N PHE A 41 -1.29 10.08 8.69
CA PHE A 41 -1.94 11.01 7.78
C PHE A 41 -3.47 10.97 7.89
N ARG A 42 -4.04 9.78 8.05
CA ARG A 42 -5.48 9.64 8.28
C ARG A 42 -5.92 10.34 9.57
N ALA A 43 -5.24 10.06 10.68
CA ALA A 43 -5.56 10.66 11.97
C ALA A 43 -5.43 12.19 11.91
N TRP A 44 -4.39 12.70 11.24
CA TRP A 44 -4.18 14.13 11.03
C TRP A 44 -5.30 14.77 10.21
N ALA A 45 -5.71 14.13 9.11
CA ALA A 45 -6.78 14.62 8.26
C ALA A 45 -8.14 14.70 9.01
N ILE A 46 -8.48 13.64 9.76
CA ILE A 46 -9.72 13.59 10.53
C ILE A 46 -9.74 14.67 11.63
N VAL A 47 -8.65 14.85 12.37
CA VAL A 47 -8.55 15.88 13.43
C VAL A 47 -8.70 17.28 12.84
N ASN A 48 -8.22 17.52 11.61
CA ASN A 48 -8.39 18.78 10.90
C ASN A 48 -9.79 18.94 10.25
N GLY A 49 -10.68 17.98 10.43
CA GLY A 49 -12.07 18.05 9.98
C GLY A 49 -12.29 17.64 8.53
N GLU A 50 -11.35 16.93 7.92
CA GLU A 50 -11.59 16.26 6.65
C GLU A 50 -12.49 15.02 6.87
N LEU A 51 -13.56 14.92 6.05
CA LEU A 51 -14.46 13.76 6.09
C LEU A 51 -13.77 12.55 5.48
N ASP A 52 -13.78 11.44 6.21
CA ASP A 52 -13.39 10.13 5.67
C ASP A 52 -14.62 9.38 5.17
N ASN A 53 -14.46 8.53 4.17
CA ASN A 53 -15.53 7.68 3.59
C ASN A 53 -16.28 6.86 4.64
N GLU A 54 -15.56 6.50 5.68
CA GLU A 54 -16.00 5.55 6.69
C GLU A 54 -16.80 6.20 7.80
N ASP A 55 -16.71 7.54 7.95
CA ASP A 55 -17.32 8.27 9.08
C ASP A 55 -18.47 9.18 8.62
N GLN A 56 -19.37 8.67 7.77
CA GLN A 56 -20.55 9.41 7.33
C GLN A 56 -21.39 9.86 8.53
N GLY A 57 -21.20 11.12 8.94
CA GLY A 57 -22.04 11.78 9.92
C GLY A 57 -21.39 12.10 11.26
N ILE A 58 -20.21 11.61 11.60
CA ILE A 58 -19.54 11.92 12.86
C ILE A 58 -18.54 13.05 12.64
N LYS A 59 -18.81 14.22 13.22
CA LYS A 59 -17.87 15.35 13.22
C LYS A 59 -16.83 15.13 14.31
N TRP A 60 -15.67 14.59 13.93
CA TRP A 60 -14.55 14.37 14.83
C TRP A 60 -13.68 15.62 15.05
N LYS A 61 -14.13 16.77 14.62
CA LYS A 61 -13.39 18.04 14.77
C LYS A 61 -13.17 18.36 16.25
N GLY A 62 -11.91 18.39 16.65
CA GLY A 62 -11.52 18.68 18.03
C GLY A 62 -11.21 17.45 18.90
N GLU A 63 -11.35 16.25 18.37
CA GLU A 63 -10.91 15.03 19.06
C GLU A 63 -9.37 15.00 19.21
N LYS A 64 -8.91 14.31 20.27
CA LYS A 64 -7.46 14.15 20.48
C LYS A 64 -6.85 13.26 19.42
N TYR A 65 -5.72 13.66 18.88
CA TYR A 65 -4.98 12.94 17.83
C TYR A 65 -4.67 11.46 18.19
N TRP A 66 -4.27 11.18 19.42
CA TRP A 66 -3.84 9.86 19.88
C TRP A 66 -4.93 8.77 19.86
N PRO A 67 -6.15 9.04 20.36
CA PRO A 67 -7.27 8.10 20.19
C PRO A 67 -7.60 7.81 18.72
N MET A 68 -7.52 8.82 17.86
CA MET A 68 -7.77 8.68 16.42
C MET A 68 -6.72 7.82 15.73
N PHE A 69 -5.45 8.02 16.04
CA PHE A 69 -4.36 7.17 15.54
C PHE A 69 -4.57 5.71 15.95
N ARG A 70 -4.88 5.45 17.22
CA ARG A 70 -5.18 4.10 17.71
C ARG A 70 -6.39 3.46 17.02
N SER A 71 -7.46 4.21 16.80
CA SER A 71 -8.65 3.73 16.08
C SER A 71 -8.34 3.41 14.61
N SER A 72 -7.41 4.14 14.01
CA SER A 72 -6.95 3.88 12.63
C SER A 72 -6.10 2.62 12.51
N PHE A 73 -5.46 2.19 13.60
CA PHE A 73 -4.68 0.94 13.65
C PHE A 73 -5.53 -0.29 13.99
N ASN A 74 -6.56 -0.11 14.83
CA ASN A 74 -7.38 -1.21 15.34
C ASN A 74 -8.84 -1.00 14.95
N SER A 75 -9.31 -1.74 13.95
CA SER A 75 -10.67 -1.67 13.43
C SER A 75 -11.75 -2.11 14.43
N ASN A 76 -11.38 -2.79 15.52
CA ASN A 76 -12.31 -3.40 16.47
C ASN A 76 -13.09 -2.40 17.34
N LYS A 77 -12.83 -1.10 17.21
CA LYS A 77 -13.53 -0.03 17.95
C LYS A 77 -14.45 0.84 17.10
N ARG A 78 -14.75 0.40 15.88
CA ARG A 78 -15.68 1.11 14.99
C ARG A 78 -17.03 0.42 15.02
N ASP A 79 -18.08 1.20 15.25
CA ASP A 79 -19.48 0.73 15.14
C ASP A 79 -19.88 0.40 13.68
N VAL A 80 -19.02 0.68 12.71
CA VAL A 80 -19.21 0.36 11.30
C VAL A 80 -18.26 -0.75 10.92
N THR A 81 -18.78 -1.93 10.68
CA THR A 81 -18.07 -3.09 10.14
C THR A 81 -17.71 -2.83 8.69
N ILE A 82 -16.43 -2.47 8.44
CA ILE A 82 -15.89 -2.43 7.08
C ILE A 82 -15.26 -3.79 6.85
N ASP A 83 -15.88 -4.59 6.02
CA ASP A 83 -15.50 -5.99 5.78
C ASP A 83 -14.07 -6.14 5.22
N ASP A 84 -13.50 -5.11 4.57
CA ASP A 84 -12.24 -5.20 3.83
C ASP A 84 -11.10 -4.31 4.39
N TYR A 85 -11.12 -3.96 5.66
CA TYR A 85 -10.12 -3.05 6.26
C TYR A 85 -8.66 -3.52 6.13
N TRP A 86 -8.42 -4.82 6.13
CA TRP A 86 -7.08 -5.42 6.03
C TRP A 86 -6.59 -5.58 4.57
N LEU A 87 -7.51 -5.67 3.60
CA LEU A 87 -7.22 -5.93 2.20
C LEU A 87 -6.22 -4.93 1.58
N PRO A 88 -6.32 -3.60 1.79
CA PRO A 88 -5.33 -2.65 1.29
C PRO A 88 -3.91 -2.90 1.80
N SER A 89 -3.76 -3.40 3.04
CA SER A 89 -2.46 -3.73 3.61
C SER A 89 -1.85 -4.98 2.97
N VAL A 90 -2.68 -5.96 2.64
CA VAL A 90 -2.26 -7.18 1.91
C VAL A 90 -1.84 -6.83 0.50
N VAL A 91 -2.61 -5.99 -0.20
CA VAL A 91 -2.24 -5.51 -1.54
C VAL A 91 -0.88 -4.79 -1.49
N GLY A 92 -0.67 -3.89 -0.54
CA GLY A 92 0.61 -3.19 -0.36
C GLY A 92 1.78 -4.14 -0.05
N PHE A 93 1.54 -5.19 0.73
CA PHE A 93 2.53 -6.24 1.00
C PHE A 93 2.93 -6.97 -0.29
N PHE A 94 1.96 -7.38 -1.13
CA PHE A 94 2.25 -8.00 -2.42
C PHE A 94 2.95 -7.05 -3.38
N GLU A 95 2.63 -5.77 -3.37
CA GLU A 95 3.32 -4.75 -4.16
C GLU A 95 4.81 -4.65 -3.78
N LEU A 96 5.11 -4.66 -2.48
CA LEU A 96 6.50 -4.65 -2.00
C LEU A 96 7.27 -5.95 -2.31
N ILE A 97 6.59 -7.08 -2.55
CA ILE A 97 7.23 -8.29 -3.07
C ILE A 97 7.53 -8.17 -4.56
N VAL A 98 6.56 -7.69 -5.33
CA VAL A 98 6.59 -7.76 -6.80
C VAL A 98 7.34 -6.58 -7.41
N TYR A 99 7.16 -5.36 -6.89
CA TYR A 99 7.75 -4.16 -7.48
C TYR A 99 9.27 -4.17 -7.54
N PRO A 100 10.03 -4.55 -6.48
CA PRO A 100 11.49 -4.61 -6.58
C PRO A 100 11.96 -5.55 -7.68
N ILE A 101 11.29 -6.70 -7.83
CA ILE A 101 11.60 -7.70 -8.86
C ILE A 101 11.32 -7.14 -10.26
N LEU A 102 10.17 -6.51 -10.47
CA LEU A 102 9.81 -5.91 -11.76
C LEU A 102 10.73 -4.74 -12.13
N MET A 103 11.08 -3.92 -11.13
CA MET A 103 12.00 -2.78 -11.32
C MET A 103 13.40 -3.25 -11.68
N SER A 104 13.96 -4.25 -10.98
CA SER A 104 15.28 -4.79 -11.27
C SER A 104 15.40 -5.39 -12.67
N GLN A 105 14.27 -5.87 -13.22
CA GLN A 105 14.18 -6.39 -14.59
C GLN A 105 13.81 -5.32 -15.64
N GLY A 106 13.66 -4.06 -15.25
CA GLY A 106 13.24 -2.98 -16.15
C GLY A 106 11.78 -3.08 -16.62
N LYS A 107 10.94 -3.84 -15.93
CA LYS A 107 9.54 -4.10 -16.29
C LYS A 107 8.55 -3.03 -15.80
N TRP A 108 8.88 -1.78 -15.96
CA TRP A 108 8.11 -0.61 -15.49
C TRP A 108 6.67 -0.56 -16.03
N LEU A 109 6.46 -1.08 -17.24
CA LEU A 109 5.13 -1.11 -17.87
C LEU A 109 4.12 -1.90 -17.03
N PHE A 110 4.51 -3.02 -16.43
CA PHE A 110 3.63 -3.82 -15.59
C PHE A 110 3.23 -3.10 -14.32
N ILE A 111 4.16 -2.35 -13.71
CA ILE A 111 3.88 -1.52 -12.52
C ILE A 111 2.89 -0.41 -12.89
N GLY A 112 3.13 0.28 -14.00
CA GLY A 112 2.23 1.33 -14.48
C GLY A 112 0.82 0.81 -14.81
N ALA A 113 0.74 -0.35 -15.48
CA ALA A 113 -0.54 -1.02 -15.79
C ALA A 113 -1.30 -1.41 -14.52
N TRP A 114 -0.61 -1.98 -13.52
CA TRP A 114 -1.21 -2.34 -12.24
C TRP A 114 -1.77 -1.13 -11.49
N ILE A 115 -0.98 -0.04 -11.39
CA ILE A 115 -1.43 1.21 -10.77
C ILE A 115 -2.64 1.77 -11.54
N GLY A 116 -2.63 1.70 -12.87
CA GLY A 116 -3.76 2.10 -13.72
C GLY A 116 -5.04 1.31 -13.42
N VAL A 117 -4.95 -0.02 -13.31
CA VAL A 117 -6.09 -0.89 -12.96
C VAL A 117 -6.60 -0.57 -11.55
N LYS A 118 -5.70 -0.42 -10.58
CA LYS A 118 -6.06 -0.02 -9.20
C LYS A 118 -6.79 1.32 -9.19
N THR A 119 -6.28 2.29 -9.94
CA THR A 119 -6.88 3.63 -10.07
C THR A 119 -8.28 3.53 -10.67
N ALA A 120 -8.43 2.82 -11.78
CA ALA A 120 -9.71 2.66 -12.46
C ALA A 120 -10.76 1.97 -11.59
N SER A 121 -10.38 0.91 -10.85
CA SER A 121 -11.29 0.16 -9.98
C SER A 121 -11.78 0.97 -8.78
N SER A 122 -10.99 1.92 -8.30
CA SER A 122 -11.30 2.73 -7.12
C SER A 122 -11.91 4.09 -7.45
N TRP A 123 -12.03 4.45 -8.75
CA TRP A 123 -12.43 5.79 -9.20
C TRP A 123 -13.78 6.25 -8.65
N GLY A 124 -14.78 5.38 -8.60
CA GLY A 124 -16.13 5.72 -8.12
C GLY A 124 -16.17 6.13 -6.65
N GLY A 125 -15.31 5.56 -5.81
CA GLY A 125 -15.19 5.91 -4.39
C GLY A 125 -14.47 7.25 -4.16
N TRP A 126 -13.48 7.59 -4.98
CA TRP A 126 -12.65 8.79 -4.80
C TRP A 126 -13.33 10.09 -5.21
N GLN A 127 -14.30 10.05 -6.12
CA GLN A 127 -15.05 11.24 -6.52
C GLN A 127 -15.75 11.93 -5.34
N ARG A 128 -16.09 11.16 -4.30
CA ARG A 128 -16.74 11.68 -3.09
C ARG A 128 -15.76 12.20 -2.04
N TYR A 129 -14.51 11.66 -1.99
CA TYR A 129 -13.62 11.86 -0.85
C TYR A 129 -12.16 12.05 -1.28
N ARG A 130 -11.75 13.30 -1.28
CA ARG A 130 -10.40 13.72 -1.65
C ARG A 130 -9.32 13.10 -0.77
N THR A 131 -9.61 12.89 0.51
CA THR A 131 -8.69 12.30 1.47
C THR A 131 -8.37 10.84 1.16
N ALA A 132 -9.36 10.05 0.71
CA ALA A 132 -9.13 8.69 0.27
C ALA A 132 -8.22 8.61 -0.95
N TYR A 133 -8.41 9.49 -1.92
CA TYR A 133 -7.56 9.60 -3.09
C TYR A 133 -6.11 9.98 -2.73
N ASN A 134 -5.91 10.98 -1.88
CA ASN A 134 -4.58 11.41 -1.45
C ASN A 134 -3.85 10.28 -0.70
N ARG A 135 -4.53 9.53 0.15
CA ARG A 135 -3.96 8.35 0.83
C ARG A 135 -3.56 7.25 -0.14
N PHE A 136 -4.37 7.01 -1.16
CA PHE A 136 -4.06 6.05 -2.21
C PHE A 136 -2.80 6.46 -2.99
N LEU A 137 -2.70 7.72 -3.40
CA LEU A 137 -1.50 8.24 -4.08
C LEU A 137 -0.26 8.11 -3.19
N LEU A 138 -0.37 8.54 -1.93
CA LEU A 138 0.72 8.45 -0.97
C LEU A 138 1.15 6.98 -0.76
N GLY A 139 0.20 6.05 -0.64
CA GLY A 139 0.49 4.63 -0.52
C GLY A 139 1.29 4.09 -1.71
N ASN A 140 0.88 4.42 -2.94
CA ASN A 140 1.61 3.99 -4.13
C ASN A 140 3.02 4.61 -4.21
N ILE A 141 3.17 5.91 -3.89
CA ILE A 141 4.48 6.58 -3.87
C ILE A 141 5.40 5.91 -2.84
N LEU A 142 4.90 5.60 -1.65
CA LEU A 142 5.67 4.92 -0.61
C LEU A 142 6.05 3.50 -1.03
N SER A 143 5.13 2.72 -1.63
CA SER A 143 5.41 1.37 -2.13
C SER A 143 6.51 1.39 -3.20
N LEU A 144 6.47 2.34 -4.15
CA LEU A 144 7.51 2.53 -5.15
C LEU A 144 8.84 2.96 -4.53
N GLY A 145 8.83 3.94 -3.63
CA GLY A 145 10.02 4.44 -2.96
C GLY A 145 10.73 3.36 -2.14
N PHE A 146 9.99 2.62 -1.32
CA PHE A 146 10.57 1.52 -0.54
C PHE A 146 11.03 0.35 -1.42
N SER A 147 10.38 0.11 -2.56
CA SER A 147 10.84 -0.88 -3.53
C SER A 147 12.19 -0.49 -4.13
N MET A 148 12.44 0.80 -4.40
CA MET A 148 13.77 1.28 -4.81
C MET A 148 14.82 1.11 -3.72
N VAL A 149 14.45 1.35 -2.45
CA VAL A 149 15.35 1.11 -1.30
C VAL A 149 15.70 -0.38 -1.19
N ILE A 150 14.72 -1.28 -1.36
CA ILE A 150 14.96 -2.73 -1.34
C ILE A 150 15.95 -3.13 -2.45
N ILE A 151 15.80 -2.60 -3.66
CA ILE A 151 16.72 -2.87 -4.77
C ILE A 151 18.12 -2.42 -4.40
N TRP A 152 18.25 -1.22 -3.89
CA TRP A 152 19.56 -0.64 -3.52
C TRP A 152 20.26 -1.41 -2.40
N LEU A 153 19.50 -2.01 -1.47
CA LEU A 153 20.04 -2.74 -0.32
C LEU A 153 20.34 -4.22 -0.60
N LEU A 154 19.57 -4.88 -1.51
CA LEU A 154 19.51 -6.35 -1.53
C LEU A 154 19.57 -6.98 -2.93
N LEU A 155 19.52 -6.15 -3.99
CA LEU A 155 19.58 -6.57 -5.39
C LEU A 155 20.70 -5.84 -6.13
#